data_c7fd362f582ae1cae5702ade6e97af62
#
_entry.id   c7fd362f582ae1cae5702ade6e97af62
#
_cell.length_a   1.000
_cell.length_b   1.000
_cell.length_c   1.000
_cell.angle_alpha   90.00
_cell.angle_beta   90.00
_cell.angle_gamma   90.00
#
_symmetry.space_group_name_H-M   'P 1'
#
loop_
_entity.id
_entity.type
_entity.pdbx_description
1 polymer ?
#
loop_
_entity_poly.entity_id
_entity_poly.type
_entity_poly.pdbx_seq_one_letter_code
_entity_poly.pdbx_strand_id
1 'polypeptide(L)'
;MADVLEDLGDLFLGSRLKRLAERLQAGAGRVLRDVGLPIQPAQFPMLAAIDRYGPLTVGQAVEAMGVSQPVVTRTLAGLVAMGLVETTRDETDLRQKTIRLSSAGEAMMARAKPMIWPRVDAAVKQLCADLNGSFLDQVGQIETALDRQSLDARVRNIPQALNIRSYSDDLAEAFHRINAEWVQAMFTLEENDVQILTRPRELIIDRGGEILFVETPDSGVVGTCALIKIEEGIFELTKM
;
A
#
# COMPACT_ATOMS: atom_id res chain seq x y z
N MET A 1 3.70 -28.02 7.19
CA MET A 1 3.91 -27.01 6.14
C MET A 1 4.13 -25.70 6.84
N ALA A 2 5.21 -24.96 6.52
CA ALA A 2 5.51 -23.67 7.13
C ALA A 2 4.46 -22.62 6.71
N ASP A 3 4.25 -21.60 7.54
CA ASP A 3 3.32 -20.50 7.27
C ASP A 3 4.05 -19.40 6.49
N VAL A 4 3.86 -19.35 5.18
CA VAL A 4 4.53 -18.38 4.29
C VAL A 4 4.33 -16.92 4.71
N LEU A 5 3.17 -16.58 5.31
CA LEU A 5 2.92 -15.22 5.79
C LEU A 5 3.72 -14.88 7.05
N GLU A 6 4.10 -15.89 7.82
CA GLU A 6 4.98 -15.75 8.99
C GLU A 6 6.43 -15.69 8.54
N ASP A 7 6.84 -16.60 7.67
CA ASP A 7 8.22 -16.75 7.20
C ASP A 7 8.74 -15.49 6.46
N LEU A 8 7.86 -14.82 5.69
CA LEU A 8 8.21 -13.64 4.90
C LEU A 8 7.89 -12.30 5.62
N GLY A 9 7.41 -12.37 6.87
CA GLY A 9 7.33 -11.23 7.79
C GLY A 9 6.62 -9.99 7.23
N ASP A 10 7.32 -8.87 7.23
CA ASP A 10 6.76 -7.56 6.88
C ASP A 10 6.24 -7.48 5.45
N LEU A 11 6.81 -8.25 4.52
CA LEU A 11 6.36 -8.31 3.12
C LEU A 11 4.87 -8.64 3.01
N PHE A 12 4.36 -9.48 3.90
CA PHE A 12 2.96 -9.91 3.92
C PHE A 12 2.15 -9.37 5.11
N LEU A 13 2.57 -8.25 5.70
CA LEU A 13 1.86 -7.63 6.83
C LEU A 13 0.37 -7.44 6.55
N GLY A 14 0.01 -6.88 5.39
CA GLY A 14 -1.39 -6.69 5.00
C GLY A 14 -2.18 -8.01 4.93
N SER A 15 -1.56 -9.08 4.42
CA SER A 15 -2.19 -10.41 4.36
C SER A 15 -2.35 -11.03 5.75
N ARG A 16 -1.40 -10.82 6.66
CA ARG A 16 -1.50 -11.25 8.06
C ARG A 16 -2.61 -10.52 8.80
N LEU A 17 -2.72 -9.20 8.62
CA LEU A 17 -3.78 -8.39 9.21
C LEU A 17 -5.16 -8.82 8.69
N LYS A 18 -5.28 -9.08 7.39
CA LYS A 18 -6.51 -9.63 6.80
C LYS A 18 -6.89 -10.97 7.44
N ARG A 19 -5.96 -11.93 7.52
CA ARG A 19 -6.17 -13.23 8.19
C ARG A 19 -6.57 -13.07 9.66
N LEU A 20 -5.92 -12.13 10.37
CA LEU A 20 -6.28 -11.83 11.76
C LEU A 20 -7.70 -11.29 11.87
N ALA A 21 -8.07 -10.33 11.03
CA ALA A 21 -9.42 -9.77 10.98
C ALA A 21 -10.47 -10.83 10.68
N GLU A 22 -10.22 -11.74 9.73
CA GLU A 22 -11.11 -12.85 9.41
C GLU A 22 -11.33 -13.79 10.63
N ARG A 23 -10.29 -14.10 11.38
CA ARG A 23 -10.38 -14.93 12.60
C ARG A 23 -11.19 -14.23 13.70
N LEU A 24 -10.98 -12.94 13.92
CA LEU A 24 -11.74 -12.15 14.89
C LEU A 24 -13.21 -12.07 14.48
N GLN A 25 -13.51 -11.79 13.22
CA GLN A 25 -14.88 -11.76 12.71
C GLN A 25 -15.57 -13.11 12.78
N ALA A 26 -14.88 -14.21 12.48
CA ALA A 26 -15.43 -15.56 12.64
C ALA A 26 -15.80 -15.85 14.11
N GLY A 27 -14.97 -15.40 15.08
CA GLY A 27 -15.25 -15.47 16.50
C GLY A 27 -16.48 -14.65 16.88
N ALA A 28 -16.54 -13.39 16.48
CA ALA A 28 -17.68 -12.51 16.70
C ALA A 28 -18.97 -13.05 16.09
N GLY A 29 -18.89 -13.66 14.90
CA GLY A 29 -20.03 -14.29 14.24
C GLY A 29 -20.62 -15.48 15.05
N ARG A 30 -19.80 -16.23 15.75
CA ARG A 30 -20.30 -17.28 16.67
C ARG A 30 -21.04 -16.66 17.84
N VAL A 31 -20.49 -15.62 18.46
CA VAL A 31 -21.16 -14.91 19.57
C VAL A 31 -22.51 -14.34 19.14
N LEU A 32 -22.60 -13.76 17.94
CA LEU A 32 -23.86 -13.22 17.41
C LEU A 32 -24.90 -14.31 17.21
N ARG A 33 -24.50 -15.47 16.68
CA ARG A 33 -25.41 -16.62 16.51
C ARG A 33 -25.89 -17.20 17.85
N ASP A 34 -25.01 -17.31 18.84
CA ASP A 34 -25.35 -17.85 20.17
C ASP A 34 -26.38 -16.99 20.90
N VAL A 35 -26.46 -15.69 20.59
CA VAL A 35 -27.49 -14.78 21.13
C VAL A 35 -28.69 -14.58 20.19
N GLY A 36 -28.76 -15.34 19.09
CA GLY A 36 -29.89 -15.30 18.16
C GLY A 36 -29.98 -14.03 17.32
N LEU A 37 -28.83 -13.37 17.01
CA LEU A 37 -28.77 -12.19 16.12
C LEU A 37 -28.42 -12.63 14.69
N PRO A 38 -29.30 -12.38 13.70
CA PRO A 38 -29.10 -12.86 12.33
C PRO A 38 -28.20 -11.97 11.47
N ILE A 39 -27.28 -11.22 12.07
CA ILE A 39 -26.38 -10.29 11.37
C ILE A 39 -24.97 -10.84 11.26
N GLN A 40 -24.26 -10.38 10.22
CA GLN A 40 -22.85 -10.66 10.04
C GLN A 40 -22.00 -9.65 10.84
N PRO A 41 -20.85 -10.05 11.44
CA PRO A 41 -19.98 -9.12 12.15
C PRO A 41 -19.57 -7.90 11.31
N ALA A 42 -19.32 -8.07 10.01
CA ALA A 42 -18.98 -7.00 9.10
C ALA A 42 -20.12 -5.96 8.88
N GLN A 43 -21.35 -6.29 9.24
CA GLN A 43 -22.50 -5.38 9.13
C GLN A 43 -22.67 -4.52 10.40
N PHE A 44 -22.11 -4.95 11.52
CA PHE A 44 -22.27 -4.30 12.80
C PHE A 44 -21.73 -2.85 12.85
N PRO A 45 -20.56 -2.54 12.25
CA PRO A 45 -20.05 -1.17 12.23
C PRO A 45 -21.00 -0.16 11.60
N MET A 46 -21.71 -0.54 10.52
CA MET A 46 -22.72 0.32 9.90
C MET A 46 -23.91 0.59 10.81
N LEU A 47 -24.43 -0.44 11.46
CA LEU A 47 -25.53 -0.29 12.42
C LEU A 47 -25.09 0.56 13.61
N ALA A 48 -23.85 0.38 14.10
CA ALA A 48 -23.28 1.17 15.18
C ALA A 48 -23.08 2.64 14.78
N ALA A 49 -22.65 2.90 13.54
CA ALA A 49 -22.50 4.27 13.02
C ALA A 49 -23.85 4.99 12.95
N ILE A 50 -24.89 4.33 12.40
CA ILE A 50 -26.23 4.92 12.31
C ILE A 50 -26.82 5.14 13.69
N ASP A 51 -26.66 4.18 14.61
CA ASP A 51 -27.14 4.28 15.98
C ASP A 51 -26.46 5.42 16.78
N ARG A 52 -25.19 5.66 16.53
CA ARG A 52 -24.39 6.67 17.24
C ARG A 52 -24.56 8.09 16.71
N TYR A 53 -24.62 8.23 15.39
CA TYR A 53 -24.58 9.54 14.72
C TYR A 53 -25.94 9.94 14.15
N GLY A 54 -26.95 9.07 14.19
CA GLY A 54 -28.26 9.27 13.62
C GLY A 54 -28.30 8.93 12.11
N PRO A 55 -29.29 9.45 11.38
CA PRO A 55 -29.40 9.24 9.95
C PRO A 55 -28.15 9.75 9.21
N LEU A 56 -27.58 8.92 8.31
CA LEU A 56 -26.35 9.20 7.56
C LEU A 56 -26.61 9.14 6.05
N THR A 57 -25.93 9.96 5.29
CA THR A 57 -25.78 9.72 3.84
C THR A 57 -24.77 8.58 3.59
N VAL A 58 -24.76 8.02 2.36
CA VAL A 58 -23.77 7.01 1.96
C VAL A 58 -22.35 7.54 2.13
N GLY A 59 -22.09 8.81 1.79
CA GLY A 59 -20.78 9.45 1.95
C GLY A 59 -20.36 9.53 3.42
N GLN A 60 -21.27 9.98 4.30
CA GLN A 60 -21.02 10.01 5.74
C GLN A 60 -20.78 8.60 6.33
N ALA A 61 -21.47 7.57 5.82
CA ALA A 61 -21.21 6.20 6.24
C ALA A 61 -19.82 5.69 5.79
N VAL A 62 -19.35 6.10 4.61
CA VAL A 62 -17.99 5.84 4.14
C VAL A 62 -16.96 6.47 5.09
N GLU A 63 -17.12 7.74 5.44
CA GLU A 63 -16.24 8.44 6.37
C GLU A 63 -16.27 7.82 7.78
N ALA A 64 -17.47 7.56 8.31
CA ALA A 64 -17.63 7.01 9.66
C ALA A 64 -17.06 5.58 9.80
N MET A 65 -17.05 4.80 8.73
CA MET A 65 -16.55 3.42 8.74
C MET A 65 -15.11 3.28 8.24
N GLY A 66 -14.55 4.27 7.57
CA GLY A 66 -13.21 4.22 6.99
C GLY A 66 -13.05 3.16 5.89
N VAL A 67 -14.14 2.79 5.18
CA VAL A 67 -14.11 1.76 4.14
C VAL A 67 -14.60 2.29 2.79
N SER A 68 -14.30 1.56 1.71
CA SER A 68 -14.66 2.02 0.36
C SER A 68 -16.19 2.03 0.14
N GLN A 69 -16.66 2.94 -0.73
CA GLN A 69 -18.07 3.08 -1.07
C GLN A 69 -18.74 1.77 -1.57
N PRO A 70 -18.09 0.90 -2.39
CA PRO A 70 -18.66 -0.39 -2.76
C PRO A 70 -18.95 -1.31 -1.56
N VAL A 71 -18.11 -1.29 -0.52
CA VAL A 71 -18.30 -2.05 0.72
C VAL A 71 -19.52 -1.52 1.46
N VAL A 72 -19.62 -0.20 1.64
CA VAL A 72 -20.79 0.46 2.28
C VAL A 72 -22.07 0.11 1.54
N THR A 73 -22.09 0.24 0.20
CA THR A 73 -23.27 -0.04 -0.63
C THR A 73 -23.73 -1.51 -0.51
N ARG A 74 -22.79 -2.44 -0.52
CA ARG A 74 -23.10 -3.88 -0.35
C ARG A 74 -23.65 -4.19 1.04
N THR A 75 -23.03 -3.64 2.09
CA THR A 75 -23.47 -3.80 3.47
C THR A 75 -24.86 -3.21 3.68
N LEU A 76 -25.10 -2.01 3.15
CA LEU A 76 -26.40 -1.34 3.17
C LEU A 76 -27.49 -2.19 2.51
N ALA A 77 -27.25 -2.70 1.31
CA ALA A 77 -28.20 -3.55 0.59
C ALA A 77 -28.59 -4.79 1.42
N GLY A 78 -27.60 -5.43 2.08
CA GLY A 78 -27.85 -6.56 2.97
C GLY A 78 -28.72 -6.19 4.18
N LEU A 79 -28.44 -5.04 4.82
CA LEU A 79 -29.21 -4.58 6.00
C LEU A 79 -30.62 -4.13 5.63
N VAL A 80 -30.81 -3.52 4.47
CA VAL A 80 -32.14 -3.16 3.93
C VAL A 80 -32.94 -4.44 3.63
N ALA A 81 -32.34 -5.43 2.99
CA ALA A 81 -32.99 -6.71 2.72
C ALA A 81 -33.41 -7.46 4.01
N MET A 82 -32.68 -7.25 5.11
CA MET A 82 -33.04 -7.79 6.43
C MET A 82 -34.08 -6.93 7.17
N GLY A 83 -34.48 -5.80 6.63
CA GLY A 83 -35.43 -4.87 7.25
C GLY A 83 -34.88 -4.14 8.48
N LEU A 84 -33.56 -4.10 8.67
CA LEU A 84 -32.89 -3.44 9.81
C LEU A 84 -32.57 -1.98 9.56
N VAL A 85 -32.46 -1.59 8.28
CA VAL A 85 -32.14 -0.26 7.84
C VAL A 85 -33.12 0.16 6.76
N GLU A 86 -33.50 1.44 6.78
CA GLU A 86 -34.34 2.08 5.78
C GLU A 86 -33.56 3.16 5.07
N THR A 87 -33.90 3.37 3.79
CA THR A 87 -33.39 4.50 3.02
C THR A 87 -34.53 5.45 2.67
N THR A 88 -34.40 6.71 3.03
CA THR A 88 -35.31 7.79 2.63
C THR A 88 -34.60 8.70 1.65
N ARG A 89 -35.34 9.27 0.71
CA ARG A 89 -34.84 10.38 -0.12
C ARG A 89 -35.08 11.67 0.63
N ASP A 90 -34.10 12.57 0.58
CA ASP A 90 -34.29 13.91 1.11
C ASP A 90 -35.33 14.64 0.25
N GLU A 91 -36.29 15.31 0.89
CA GLU A 91 -37.35 16.05 0.18
C GLU A 91 -36.79 17.29 -0.52
N THR A 92 -35.66 17.82 -0.06
CA THR A 92 -35.01 19.01 -0.59
C THR A 92 -33.93 18.71 -1.62
N ASP A 93 -33.25 17.54 -1.53
CA ASP A 93 -32.28 17.04 -2.50
C ASP A 93 -32.54 15.56 -2.82
N LEU A 94 -33.32 15.33 -3.87
CA LEU A 94 -33.67 13.98 -4.35
C LEU A 94 -32.45 13.10 -4.74
N ARG A 95 -31.25 13.70 -4.82
CA ARG A 95 -30.01 12.97 -5.12
C ARG A 95 -29.38 12.35 -3.86
N GLN A 96 -29.72 12.87 -2.68
CA GLN A 96 -29.21 12.36 -1.42
C GLN A 96 -30.15 11.31 -0.84
N LYS A 97 -29.61 10.11 -0.64
CA LYS A 97 -30.29 9.03 0.10
C LYS A 97 -29.76 9.05 1.53
N THR A 98 -30.67 9.20 2.48
CA THR A 98 -30.39 9.10 3.91
C THR A 98 -30.69 7.69 4.41
N ILE A 99 -29.79 7.15 5.20
CA ILE A 99 -29.81 5.82 5.80
C ILE A 99 -30.15 5.97 7.27
N ARG A 100 -31.15 5.25 7.76
CA ARG A 100 -31.54 5.21 9.18
C ARG A 100 -31.85 3.80 9.64
N LEU A 101 -31.81 3.56 10.95
CA LEU A 101 -32.33 2.31 11.50
C LEU A 101 -33.83 2.25 11.30
N SER A 102 -34.35 1.09 10.98
CA SER A 102 -35.77 0.80 11.09
C SER A 102 -36.12 0.55 12.57
N SER A 103 -37.43 0.49 12.91
CA SER A 103 -37.86 0.09 14.27
C SER A 103 -37.31 -1.28 14.67
N ALA A 104 -37.19 -2.21 13.72
CA ALA A 104 -36.57 -3.54 13.97
C ALA A 104 -35.04 -3.38 14.22
N GLY A 105 -34.37 -2.50 13.48
CA GLY A 105 -32.94 -2.19 13.69
C GLY A 105 -32.69 -1.56 15.05
N GLU A 106 -33.51 -0.59 15.45
CA GLU A 106 -33.42 0.05 16.77
C GLU A 106 -33.63 -0.98 17.90
N ALA A 107 -34.65 -1.81 17.81
CA ALA A 107 -34.91 -2.86 18.79
C ALA A 107 -33.78 -3.89 18.87
N MET A 108 -33.19 -4.26 17.72
CA MET A 108 -32.05 -5.15 17.67
C MET A 108 -30.80 -4.49 18.32
N MET A 109 -30.50 -3.23 18.02
CA MET A 109 -29.36 -2.52 18.61
C MET A 109 -29.53 -2.32 20.13
N ALA A 110 -30.73 -2.00 20.60
CA ALA A 110 -31.05 -1.91 22.02
C ALA A 110 -30.78 -3.21 22.77
N ARG A 111 -31.01 -4.36 22.14
CA ARG A 111 -30.69 -5.69 22.72
C ARG A 111 -29.20 -6.03 22.60
N ALA A 112 -28.60 -5.78 21.44
CA ALA A 112 -27.23 -6.18 21.15
C ALA A 112 -26.19 -5.45 22.01
N LYS A 113 -26.35 -4.13 22.20
CA LYS A 113 -25.42 -3.31 22.95
C LYS A 113 -25.11 -3.85 24.35
N PRO A 114 -26.08 -4.02 25.27
CA PRO A 114 -25.78 -4.49 26.62
C PRO A 114 -25.33 -5.93 26.67
N MET A 115 -25.77 -6.78 25.72
CA MET A 115 -25.48 -8.20 25.75
C MET A 115 -24.12 -8.59 25.15
N ILE A 116 -23.69 -7.88 24.11
CA ILE A 116 -22.54 -8.28 23.29
C ILE A 116 -21.33 -7.38 23.51
N TRP A 117 -21.50 -6.05 23.45
CA TRP A 117 -20.39 -5.12 23.46
C TRP A 117 -19.46 -5.27 24.67
N PRO A 118 -19.95 -5.32 25.92
CA PRO A 118 -19.06 -5.52 27.08
C PRO A 118 -18.29 -6.84 27.02
N ARG A 119 -18.92 -7.90 26.51
CA ARG A 119 -18.30 -9.22 26.44
C ARG A 119 -17.24 -9.30 25.36
N VAL A 120 -17.50 -8.72 24.18
CA VAL A 120 -16.51 -8.66 23.08
C VAL A 120 -15.36 -7.74 23.47
N ASP A 121 -15.64 -6.58 24.05
CA ASP A 121 -14.61 -5.65 24.54
C ASP A 121 -13.70 -6.33 25.57
N ALA A 122 -14.26 -7.00 26.57
CA ALA A 122 -13.46 -7.72 27.57
C ALA A 122 -12.63 -8.85 26.95
N ALA A 123 -13.20 -9.61 26.00
CA ALA A 123 -12.49 -10.69 25.33
C ALA A 123 -11.32 -10.16 24.46
N VAL A 124 -11.51 -9.05 23.77
CA VAL A 124 -10.44 -8.41 22.98
C VAL A 124 -9.36 -7.84 23.91
N LYS A 125 -9.74 -7.19 25.03
CA LYS A 125 -8.78 -6.72 26.04
C LYS A 125 -7.94 -7.87 26.61
N GLN A 126 -8.58 -9.00 26.92
CA GLN A 126 -7.88 -10.20 27.38
C GLN A 126 -6.94 -10.75 26.30
N LEU A 127 -7.39 -10.81 25.05
CA LEU A 127 -6.56 -11.27 23.91
C LEU A 127 -5.29 -10.43 23.74
N CYS A 128 -5.37 -9.14 24.04
CA CYS A 128 -4.25 -8.19 23.87
C CYS A 128 -3.47 -7.92 25.19
N ALA A 129 -3.79 -8.61 26.29
CA ALA A 129 -3.25 -8.28 27.61
C ALA A 129 -1.73 -8.43 27.71
N ASP A 130 -1.15 -9.40 27.00
CA ASP A 130 0.28 -9.70 27.03
C ASP A 130 1.10 -8.97 25.94
N LEU A 131 0.44 -8.06 25.19
CA LEU A 131 1.13 -7.28 24.16
C LEU A 131 1.87 -6.09 24.77
N ASN A 132 3.00 -5.72 24.17
CA ASN A 132 3.75 -4.53 24.54
C ASN A 132 3.02 -3.25 24.09
N GLY A 133 2.32 -2.61 25.03
CA GLY A 133 1.53 -1.40 24.79
C GLY A 133 0.15 -1.67 24.17
N SER A 134 -0.56 -0.59 23.86
CA SER A 134 -1.88 -0.67 23.28
C SER A 134 -1.82 -1.06 21.79
N PHE A 135 -2.37 -2.22 21.45
CA PHE A 135 -2.44 -2.64 20.05
C PHE A 135 -3.30 -1.71 19.18
N LEU A 136 -4.40 -1.16 19.73
CA LEU A 136 -5.24 -0.21 19.00
C LEU A 136 -4.50 1.10 18.71
N ASP A 137 -3.65 1.58 19.64
CA ASP A 137 -2.83 2.75 19.39
C ASP A 137 -1.78 2.50 18.30
N GLN A 138 -1.19 1.29 18.27
CA GLN A 138 -0.25 0.90 17.21
C GLN A 138 -0.94 0.83 15.84
N VAL A 139 -2.15 0.28 15.77
CA VAL A 139 -2.97 0.28 14.54
C VAL A 139 -3.25 1.72 14.10
N GLY A 140 -3.72 2.60 14.98
CA GLY A 140 -3.98 4.01 14.67
C GLY A 140 -2.74 4.77 14.20
N GLN A 141 -1.56 4.45 14.73
CA GLN A 141 -0.30 5.02 14.24
C GLN A 141 0.03 4.56 12.82
N ILE A 142 -0.21 3.30 12.48
CA ILE A 142 -0.03 2.76 11.13
C ILE A 142 -1.01 3.42 10.15
N GLU A 143 -2.29 3.55 10.52
CA GLU A 143 -3.31 4.23 9.72
C GLU A 143 -2.90 5.68 9.45
N THR A 144 -2.54 6.44 10.49
CA THR A 144 -2.05 7.82 10.37
C THR A 144 -0.79 7.92 9.47
N ALA A 145 0.10 6.94 9.56
CA ALA A 145 1.30 6.91 8.72
C ALA A 145 0.99 6.64 7.25
N LEU A 146 -0.03 5.82 6.97
CA LEU A 146 -0.52 5.56 5.61
C LEU A 146 -1.26 6.76 5.03
N ASP A 147 -2.01 7.51 5.84
CA ASP A 147 -2.67 8.76 5.42
C ASP A 147 -1.64 9.84 5.04
N ARG A 148 -0.54 9.94 5.78
CA ARG A 148 0.55 10.87 5.46
C ARG A 148 1.31 10.49 4.20
N GLN A 149 1.55 9.20 4.00
CA GLN A 149 2.27 8.67 2.85
C GLN A 149 1.86 7.22 2.59
N SER A 150 1.24 6.99 1.43
CA SER A 150 0.80 5.66 1.01
C SER A 150 1.97 4.69 0.84
N LEU A 151 1.70 3.37 0.89
CA LEU A 151 2.72 2.34 0.77
C LEU A 151 3.49 2.42 -0.56
N ASP A 152 2.78 2.64 -1.67
CA ASP A 152 3.39 2.79 -3.00
C ASP A 152 4.30 4.02 -3.10
N ALA A 153 3.92 5.14 -2.45
CA ALA A 153 4.77 6.32 -2.37
C ALA A 153 6.04 6.05 -1.53
N ARG A 154 5.92 5.24 -0.46
CA ARG A 154 7.09 4.82 0.32
C ARG A 154 8.04 3.95 -0.50
N VAL A 155 7.51 2.98 -1.25
CA VAL A 155 8.30 2.09 -2.11
C VAL A 155 9.09 2.91 -3.16
N ARG A 156 8.46 3.90 -3.79
CA ARG A 156 9.15 4.79 -4.74
C ARG A 156 10.32 5.57 -4.12
N ASN A 157 10.24 5.86 -2.82
CA ASN A 157 11.28 6.61 -2.11
C ASN A 157 12.36 5.72 -1.48
N ILE A 158 12.22 4.39 -1.52
CA ILE A 158 13.28 3.47 -1.13
C ILE A 158 14.30 3.45 -2.27
N PRO A 159 15.58 3.79 -1.99
CA PRO A 159 16.62 3.69 -3.01
C PRO A 159 16.63 2.29 -3.60
N GLN A 160 16.52 2.19 -4.91
CA GLN A 160 16.68 0.89 -5.58
C GLN A 160 18.11 0.39 -5.37
N ALA A 161 18.27 -0.90 -5.20
CA ALA A 161 19.60 -1.51 -5.14
C ALA A 161 20.31 -1.23 -6.47
N LEU A 162 21.36 -0.41 -6.42
CA LEU A 162 22.20 -0.14 -7.57
C LEU A 162 23.25 -1.24 -7.68
N ASN A 163 23.33 -1.85 -8.86
CA ASN A 163 24.41 -2.78 -9.19
C ASN A 163 25.46 -2.04 -10.01
N ILE A 164 26.71 -2.09 -9.58
CA ILE A 164 27.83 -1.49 -10.31
C ILE A 164 28.58 -2.62 -11.05
N ARG A 165 28.68 -2.49 -12.37
CA ARG A 165 29.41 -3.45 -13.23
C ARG A 165 30.54 -2.74 -13.96
N SER A 166 31.66 -3.44 -14.06
CA SER A 166 32.74 -3.07 -14.99
C SER A 166 32.33 -3.38 -16.42
N TYR A 167 33.05 -2.78 -17.35
CA TYR A 167 32.80 -2.95 -18.79
C TYR A 167 32.86 -4.42 -19.23
N SER A 168 31.90 -4.78 -20.06
CA SER A 168 31.86 -6.00 -20.88
C SER A 168 31.25 -5.65 -22.23
N ASP A 169 31.53 -6.44 -23.28
CA ASP A 169 31.12 -6.09 -24.63
C ASP A 169 29.61 -6.00 -24.85
N ASP A 170 28.83 -6.71 -24.04
CA ASP A 170 27.35 -6.62 -24.00
C ASP A 170 26.84 -5.25 -23.55
N LEU A 171 27.68 -4.45 -22.88
CA LEU A 171 27.34 -3.10 -22.38
C LEU A 171 27.79 -1.96 -23.32
N ALA A 172 28.48 -2.26 -24.44
CA ALA A 172 28.98 -1.24 -25.34
C ALA A 172 27.87 -0.38 -25.96
N GLU A 173 26.74 -1.02 -26.32
CA GLU A 173 25.57 -0.30 -26.85
C GLU A 173 24.94 0.62 -25.81
N ALA A 174 24.82 0.16 -24.55
CA ALA A 174 24.31 0.97 -23.46
C ALA A 174 25.22 2.18 -23.17
N PHE A 175 26.55 2.00 -23.22
CA PHE A 175 27.53 3.08 -23.09
C PHE A 175 27.33 4.15 -24.16
N HIS A 176 27.24 3.73 -25.42
CA HIS A 176 26.99 4.64 -26.53
C HIS A 176 25.67 5.41 -26.34
N ARG A 177 24.57 4.69 -26.15
CA ARG A 177 23.23 5.26 -26.08
C ARG A 177 23.12 6.32 -24.99
N ILE A 178 23.48 5.99 -23.75
CA ILE A 178 23.30 6.89 -22.59
C ILE A 178 24.11 8.17 -22.77
N ASN A 179 25.38 8.04 -23.18
CA ASN A 179 26.24 9.20 -23.36
C ASN A 179 25.84 10.06 -24.59
N ALA A 180 25.44 9.43 -25.70
CA ALA A 180 24.96 10.13 -26.87
C ALA A 180 23.67 10.92 -26.57
N GLU A 181 22.68 10.29 -25.90
CA GLU A 181 21.44 10.96 -25.49
C GLU A 181 21.73 12.16 -24.58
N TRP A 182 22.61 12.00 -23.60
CA TRP A 182 22.95 13.07 -22.67
C TRP A 182 23.68 14.26 -23.37
N VAL A 183 24.68 13.97 -24.21
CA VAL A 183 25.42 15.03 -24.96
C VAL A 183 24.48 15.75 -25.91
N GLN A 184 23.64 15.00 -26.66
CA GLN A 184 22.72 15.58 -27.65
C GLN A 184 21.60 16.43 -27.02
N ALA A 185 21.27 16.20 -25.75
CA ALA A 185 20.29 17.02 -25.03
C ALA A 185 20.77 18.47 -24.80
N MET A 186 22.10 18.72 -24.78
CA MET A 186 22.67 20.02 -24.44
C MET A 186 23.70 20.50 -25.45
N PHE A 187 24.35 19.61 -26.22
CA PHE A 187 25.48 19.89 -27.11
C PHE A 187 25.36 19.08 -28.41
N THR A 188 26.30 19.33 -29.33
CA THR A 188 26.47 18.50 -30.53
C THR A 188 27.61 17.52 -30.27
N LEU A 189 27.42 16.23 -30.63
CA LEU A 189 28.49 15.23 -30.57
C LEU A 189 29.61 15.59 -31.48
N GLU A 190 30.81 15.74 -30.94
CA GLU A 190 32.04 15.96 -31.70
C GLU A 190 32.58 14.64 -32.26
N GLU A 191 33.39 14.68 -33.30
CA GLU A 191 33.94 13.48 -33.95
C GLU A 191 34.74 12.62 -32.96
N ASN A 192 35.46 13.22 -32.04
CA ASN A 192 36.17 12.50 -30.98
C ASN A 192 35.23 11.75 -30.02
N ASP A 193 34.11 12.37 -29.65
CA ASP A 193 33.09 11.70 -28.81
C ASP A 193 32.51 10.48 -29.53
N VAL A 194 32.14 10.63 -30.79
CA VAL A 194 31.62 9.53 -31.61
C VAL A 194 32.61 8.37 -31.68
N GLN A 195 33.91 8.65 -31.84
CA GLN A 195 34.93 7.60 -31.85
C GLN A 195 35.02 6.84 -30.53
N ILE A 196 35.07 7.58 -29.42
CA ILE A 196 35.14 6.96 -28.06
C ILE A 196 33.89 6.14 -27.76
N LEU A 197 32.69 6.67 -28.04
CA LEU A 197 31.43 5.99 -27.75
C LEU A 197 31.18 4.77 -28.63
N THR A 198 31.73 4.74 -29.86
CA THR A 198 31.54 3.59 -30.76
C THR A 198 32.61 2.50 -30.58
N ARG A 199 33.78 2.83 -30.01
CA ARG A 199 34.89 1.89 -29.81
C ARG A 199 35.43 1.94 -28.37
N PRO A 200 34.57 1.75 -27.35
CA PRO A 200 34.98 1.93 -25.93
C PRO A 200 36.05 0.93 -25.51
N ARG A 201 35.98 -0.33 -25.99
CA ARG A 201 36.99 -1.34 -25.70
C ARG A 201 38.37 -0.88 -26.17
N GLU A 202 38.50 -0.52 -27.43
CA GLU A 202 39.77 -0.19 -28.05
C GLU A 202 40.37 1.12 -27.51
N LEU A 203 39.51 2.14 -27.26
CA LEU A 203 39.94 3.48 -26.92
C LEU A 203 40.02 3.75 -25.41
N ILE A 204 39.39 2.96 -24.56
CA ILE A 204 39.40 3.09 -23.10
C ILE A 204 40.01 1.85 -22.45
N ILE A 205 39.37 0.68 -22.61
CA ILE A 205 39.72 -0.52 -21.85
C ILE A 205 41.11 -1.06 -22.20
N ASP A 206 41.37 -1.25 -23.49
CA ASP A 206 42.67 -1.79 -23.99
C ASP A 206 43.84 -0.84 -23.74
N ARG A 207 43.55 0.43 -23.46
CA ARG A 207 44.53 1.47 -23.06
C ARG A 207 44.72 1.53 -21.54
N GLY A 208 44.08 0.65 -20.76
CA GLY A 208 44.21 0.57 -19.31
C GLY A 208 43.28 1.53 -18.55
N GLY A 209 42.24 2.03 -19.21
CA GLY A 209 41.13 2.72 -18.60
C GLY A 209 40.06 1.79 -18.07
N GLU A 210 39.00 2.34 -17.48
CA GLU A 210 37.87 1.59 -16.90
C GLU A 210 36.55 2.27 -17.26
N ILE A 211 35.50 1.48 -17.44
CA ILE A 211 34.12 2.00 -17.55
C ILE A 211 33.26 1.28 -16.53
N LEU A 212 32.58 2.03 -15.70
CA LEU A 212 31.62 1.55 -14.74
C LEU A 212 30.20 1.86 -15.20
N PHE A 213 29.32 0.90 -14.99
CA PHE A 213 27.89 1.00 -15.29
C PHE A 213 27.10 0.90 -14.01
N VAL A 214 26.03 1.69 -13.90
CA VAL A 214 25.05 1.60 -12.85
C VAL A 214 23.79 0.98 -13.43
N GLU A 215 23.37 -0.15 -12.88
CA GLU A 215 22.17 -0.87 -13.27
C GLU A 215 21.14 -0.85 -12.16
N THR A 216 19.87 -0.79 -12.54
CA THR A 216 18.72 -1.03 -11.65
C THR A 216 17.93 -2.23 -12.15
N PRO A 217 17.24 -2.98 -11.25
CA PRO A 217 16.44 -4.14 -11.64
C PRO A 217 15.34 -3.83 -12.66
N ASP A 218 14.76 -2.62 -12.57
CA ASP A 218 13.58 -2.25 -13.35
C ASP A 218 13.93 -1.57 -14.69
N SER A 219 15.08 -0.91 -14.79
CA SER A 219 15.43 -0.05 -15.93
C SER A 219 16.72 -0.46 -16.63
N GLY A 220 17.39 -1.52 -16.16
CA GLY A 220 18.71 -1.92 -16.69
C GLY A 220 19.78 -0.87 -16.44
N VAL A 221 20.64 -0.60 -17.43
CA VAL A 221 21.71 0.39 -17.32
C VAL A 221 21.12 1.80 -17.33
N VAL A 222 21.32 2.53 -16.21
CA VAL A 222 20.81 3.88 -15.99
C VAL A 222 21.88 4.95 -15.90
N GLY A 223 23.14 4.57 -15.81
CA GLY A 223 24.27 5.50 -15.76
C GLY A 223 25.58 4.84 -16.13
N THR A 224 26.53 5.67 -16.55
CA THR A 224 27.89 5.25 -16.89
C THR A 224 28.90 6.24 -16.36
N CYS A 225 30.12 5.78 -16.16
CA CYS A 225 31.26 6.61 -15.80
C CYS A 225 32.53 5.98 -16.39
N ALA A 226 33.34 6.75 -17.09
CA ALA A 226 34.58 6.28 -17.68
C ALA A 226 35.81 6.96 -17.08
N LEU A 227 36.86 6.20 -16.87
CA LEU A 227 38.21 6.65 -16.52
C LEU A 227 39.11 6.38 -17.72
N ILE A 228 39.56 7.41 -18.41
CA ILE A 228 40.52 7.32 -19.51
C ILE A 228 41.91 7.49 -18.94
N LYS A 229 42.81 6.53 -19.19
CA LYS A 229 44.21 6.63 -18.78
C LYS A 229 44.91 7.65 -19.64
N ILE A 230 45.48 8.70 -19.02
CA ILE A 230 46.27 9.72 -19.67
C ILE A 230 47.75 9.36 -19.60
N GLU A 231 48.22 9.04 -18.38
CA GLU A 231 49.60 8.64 -18.09
C GLU A 231 49.61 7.58 -17.00
N GLU A 232 50.80 7.08 -16.62
CA GLU A 232 50.94 6.17 -15.52
C GLU A 232 50.45 6.83 -14.22
N GLY A 233 49.39 6.27 -13.64
CA GLY A 233 48.75 6.76 -12.41
C GLY A 233 47.85 7.99 -12.58
N ILE A 234 47.66 8.52 -13.81
CA ILE A 234 46.81 9.68 -14.10
C ILE A 234 45.65 9.25 -15.00
N PHE A 235 44.43 9.51 -14.52
CA PHE A 235 43.20 9.20 -15.25
C PHE A 235 42.30 10.43 -15.37
N GLU A 236 41.65 10.56 -16.50
CA GLU A 236 40.58 11.53 -16.73
C GLU A 236 39.23 10.89 -16.46
N LEU A 237 38.44 11.53 -15.60
CA LEU A 237 37.06 11.14 -15.35
C LEU A 237 36.14 11.78 -16.41
N THR A 238 35.41 10.98 -17.15
CA THR A 238 34.60 11.46 -18.28
C THR A 238 33.38 10.54 -18.49
N LYS A 239 32.49 10.95 -19.41
CA LYS A 239 31.34 10.14 -19.84
C LYS A 239 30.46 9.70 -18.64
N MET A 240 30.06 10.67 -17.82
CA MET A 240 29.15 10.49 -16.69
C MET A 240 27.72 10.88 -17.05
#